data_80aa49804d10d8dd28e0f69b7d93b553
#
_entry.id   80aa49804d10d8dd28e0f69b7d93b553
#
_cell.length_a   1.000
_cell.length_b   1.000
_cell.length_c   1.000
_cell.angle_alpha   90.00
_cell.angle_beta   90.00
_cell.angle_gamma   90.00
#
_symmetry.space_group_name_H-M   'P 1'
#
loop_
_entity.id
_entity.type
_entity.pdbx_description
1 polymer ?
#
loop_
_entity_poly.entity_id
_entity_poly.type
_entity_poly.pdbx_seq_one_letter_code
_entity_poly.pdbx_strand_id
1 'polypeptide(L)'
;MRVDGEAPLTFLATAFQREDCIAVFLKSYASGRVAQRVRAVEDVSRPRFQAWLRAENAAGANVYVSVNSFRSGQRSRRREAVAAIRHVFLDADDRADDVLASIAADVALPPPSYVMRSSPGRAHVFWRVTGFTRESVEALEKHLARTLGTDPAATACTQVTRLPGFMNHKRATPFLVSMEYMALQRVFVPVDFPIPPASEPREHRHFAVAETSGAVERARQYTAAIPPAIAGEHGDVHTFRVCCRVVRGFGLTDDDALSVLREWNSRCVPPWSERDLLEKVWRARRYGREPIGGLLEEHP
;
A
#
# COMPACT_ATOMS: atom_id res chain seq x y z
N MET A 1 12.71 4.70 29.16
CA MET A 1 12.66 5.65 28.01
C MET A 1 11.31 6.34 28.03
N ARG A 2 11.26 7.67 28.18
CA ARG A 2 10.00 8.43 28.29
C ARG A 2 9.35 8.53 26.91
N VAL A 3 8.10 8.12 26.80
CA VAL A 3 7.27 8.35 25.59
C VAL A 3 7.08 9.86 25.44
N ASP A 4 7.36 10.40 24.27
CA ASP A 4 7.14 11.81 23.98
C ASP A 4 5.64 12.06 23.76
N GLY A 5 5.02 12.74 24.72
CA GLY A 5 3.58 13.02 24.72
C GLY A 5 3.14 14.06 23.72
N GLU A 6 4.02 14.95 23.28
CA GLU A 6 3.75 16.08 22.39
C GLU A 6 3.92 15.69 20.91
N ALA A 7 4.85 14.79 20.60
CA ALA A 7 5.20 14.42 19.23
C ALA A 7 3.99 13.99 18.37
N PRO A 8 3.04 13.16 18.84
CA PRO A 8 1.90 12.77 18.01
C PRO A 8 0.98 13.95 17.71
N LEU A 9 0.79 14.87 18.66
CA LEU A 9 -0.08 16.05 18.49
C LEU A 9 0.56 17.04 17.52
N THR A 10 1.86 17.29 17.67
CA THR A 10 2.63 18.15 16.77
C THR A 10 2.59 17.61 15.35
N PHE A 11 2.79 16.30 15.16
CA PHE A 11 2.69 15.68 13.85
C PHE A 11 1.30 15.86 13.25
N LEU A 12 0.25 15.51 13.98
CA LEU A 12 -1.13 15.60 13.48
C LEU A 12 -1.50 17.03 13.07
N ALA A 13 -1.14 18.02 13.89
CA ALA A 13 -1.39 19.44 13.60
C ALA A 13 -0.58 19.96 12.41
N THR A 14 0.62 19.40 12.17
CA THR A 14 1.49 19.81 11.05
C THR A 14 1.07 19.13 9.74
N ALA A 15 0.70 17.86 9.82
CA ALA A 15 0.46 17.00 8.66
C ALA A 15 -0.93 17.17 8.05
N PHE A 16 -1.93 17.59 8.83
CA PHE A 16 -3.34 17.59 8.44
C PHE A 16 -4.07 18.85 8.89
N GLN A 17 -5.26 19.04 8.31
CA GLN A 17 -6.24 20.01 8.82
C GLN A 17 -7.07 19.35 9.94
N ARG A 18 -7.66 20.16 10.83
CA ARG A 18 -8.40 19.65 11.99
C ARG A 18 -9.59 18.73 11.62
N GLU A 19 -10.27 19.10 10.54
CA GLU A 19 -11.43 18.40 9.97
C GLU A 19 -11.06 17.22 9.07
N ASP A 20 -9.80 17.07 8.66
CA ASP A 20 -9.36 15.91 7.88
C ASP A 20 -9.67 14.62 8.63
N CYS A 21 -10.31 13.67 7.96
CA CYS A 21 -10.49 12.34 8.51
C CYS A 21 -9.29 11.46 8.16
N ILE A 22 -8.65 10.89 9.14
CA ILE A 22 -7.51 9.98 8.99
C ILE A 22 -7.84 8.57 9.47
N ALA A 23 -7.26 7.58 8.85
CA ALA A 23 -7.35 6.21 9.34
C ALA A 23 -6.28 6.00 10.42
N VAL A 24 -6.70 5.66 11.62
CA VAL A 24 -5.84 5.17 12.69
C VAL A 24 -5.86 3.65 12.65
N PHE A 25 -4.69 3.03 12.55
CA PHE A 25 -4.54 1.59 12.39
C PHE A 25 -3.62 1.04 13.48
N LEU A 26 -4.11 0.04 14.20
CA LEU A 26 -3.36 -0.67 15.23
C LEU A 26 -3.03 -2.08 14.77
N LYS A 27 -1.79 -2.53 15.01
CA LYS A 27 -1.36 -3.89 14.71
C LYS A 27 -0.45 -4.42 15.81
N SER A 28 -0.87 -5.50 16.45
CA SER A 28 0.00 -6.30 17.31
C SER A 28 0.61 -7.44 16.49
N TYR A 29 1.93 -7.51 16.43
CA TYR A 29 2.64 -8.60 15.75
C TYR A 29 2.67 -9.88 16.60
N ALA A 30 2.58 -9.74 17.92
CA ALA A 30 2.57 -10.88 18.83
C ALA A 30 1.25 -11.66 18.79
N SER A 31 0.11 -10.94 18.77
CA SER A 31 -1.22 -11.56 18.78
C SER A 31 -1.90 -11.62 17.41
N GLY A 32 -1.33 -10.98 16.39
CA GLY A 32 -1.96 -10.81 15.08
C GLY A 32 -3.16 -9.86 15.07
N ARG A 33 -3.54 -9.27 16.24
CA ARG A 33 -4.71 -8.39 16.37
C ARG A 33 -4.53 -7.14 15.51
N VAL A 34 -5.56 -6.81 14.76
CA VAL A 34 -5.66 -5.61 13.93
C VAL A 34 -6.93 -4.85 14.29
N ALA A 35 -6.83 -3.53 14.39
CA ALA A 35 -7.97 -2.63 14.55
C ALA A 35 -7.78 -1.38 13.68
N GLN A 36 -8.86 -0.88 13.10
CA GLN A 36 -8.84 0.34 12.30
C GLN A 36 -10.04 1.22 12.64
N ARG A 37 -9.79 2.52 12.69
CA ARG A 37 -10.81 3.55 12.85
C ARG A 37 -10.50 4.72 11.93
N VAL A 38 -11.51 5.28 11.27
CA VAL A 38 -11.39 6.56 10.54
C VAL A 38 -12.07 7.63 11.38
N ARG A 39 -11.33 8.69 11.72
CA ARG A 39 -11.78 9.77 12.60
C ARG A 39 -11.18 11.09 12.14
N ALA A 40 -11.87 12.19 12.47
CA ALA A 40 -11.32 13.51 12.30
C ALA A 40 -10.03 13.68 13.14
N VAL A 41 -9.06 14.42 12.62
CA VAL A 41 -7.80 14.72 13.31
C VAL A 41 -8.06 15.35 14.67
N GLU A 42 -9.06 16.23 14.76
CA GLU A 42 -9.53 16.82 16.00
C GLU A 42 -9.90 15.76 17.05
N ASP A 43 -10.65 14.72 16.65
CA ASP A 43 -11.05 13.63 17.55
C ASP A 43 -9.85 12.77 17.96
N VAL A 44 -8.96 12.47 16.99
CA VAL A 44 -7.73 11.71 17.28
C VAL A 44 -6.83 12.46 18.25
N SER A 45 -6.82 13.79 18.19
CA SER A 45 -5.99 14.65 19.05
C SER A 45 -6.55 14.80 20.47
N ARG A 46 -7.80 14.40 20.73
CA ARG A 46 -8.39 14.51 22.08
C ARG A 46 -7.64 13.67 23.11
N PRO A 47 -7.49 14.16 24.35
CA PRO A 47 -6.75 13.46 25.40
C PRO A 47 -7.18 12.02 25.62
N ARG A 48 -8.51 11.76 25.59
CA ARG A 48 -9.09 10.41 25.76
C ARG A 48 -8.65 9.46 24.62
N PHE A 49 -8.60 9.94 23.39
CA PHE A 49 -8.17 9.13 22.25
C PHE A 49 -6.67 8.84 22.31
N GLN A 50 -5.87 9.84 22.63
CA GLN A 50 -4.43 9.70 22.83
C GLN A 50 -4.11 8.75 23.99
N ALA A 51 -4.84 8.82 25.10
CA ALA A 51 -4.69 7.90 26.22
C ALA A 51 -4.99 6.44 25.81
N TRP A 52 -6.04 6.23 24.99
CA TRP A 52 -6.35 4.92 24.45
C TRP A 52 -5.22 4.41 23.55
N LEU A 53 -4.69 5.23 22.62
CA LEU A 53 -3.56 4.84 21.78
C LEU A 53 -2.33 4.46 22.59
N ARG A 54 -2.05 5.19 23.68
CA ARG A 54 -0.92 4.88 24.60
C ARG A 54 -1.11 3.56 25.32
N ALA A 55 -2.32 3.29 25.79
CA ALA A 55 -2.64 2.01 26.43
C ALA A 55 -2.45 0.83 25.44
N GLU A 56 -2.94 0.96 24.21
CA GLU A 56 -2.74 -0.05 23.16
C GLU A 56 -1.26 -0.24 22.80
N ASN A 57 -0.49 0.86 22.73
CA ASN A 57 0.94 0.78 22.43
C ASN A 57 1.72 0.17 23.61
N ALA A 58 1.39 0.50 24.83
CA ALA A 58 1.97 -0.13 26.03
C ALA A 58 1.69 -1.63 26.10
N ALA A 59 0.53 -2.07 25.55
CA ALA A 59 0.18 -3.48 25.38
C ALA A 59 0.84 -4.15 24.14
N GLY A 60 1.79 -3.48 23.48
CA GLY A 60 2.57 -4.03 22.37
C GLY A 60 1.96 -3.82 20.97
N ALA A 61 0.90 -3.03 20.84
CA ALA A 61 0.37 -2.68 19.53
C ALA A 61 1.18 -1.56 18.88
N ASN A 62 1.46 -1.69 17.60
CA ASN A 62 2.01 -0.60 16.78
C ASN A 62 0.90 0.34 16.37
N VAL A 63 1.16 1.65 16.44
CA VAL A 63 0.21 2.70 16.08
C VAL A 63 0.59 3.31 14.74
N TYR A 64 -0.37 3.31 13.82
CA TYR A 64 -0.21 3.88 12.48
C TYR A 64 -1.34 4.86 12.20
N VAL A 65 -1.04 5.83 11.34
CA VAL A 65 -2.03 6.73 10.75
C VAL A 65 -1.88 6.75 9.23
N SER A 66 -2.95 7.08 8.53
CA SER A 66 -2.88 7.23 7.07
C SER A 66 -2.01 8.43 6.68
N VAL A 67 -1.33 8.29 5.54
CA VAL A 67 -0.53 9.38 4.95
C VAL A 67 -1.41 10.51 4.40
N ASN A 68 -2.60 10.15 3.89
CA ASN A 68 -3.55 11.08 3.30
C ASN A 68 -4.90 11.03 4.02
N SER A 69 -5.77 12.03 3.74
CA SER A 69 -7.09 12.12 4.37
C SER A 69 -8.16 11.35 3.60
N PHE A 70 -9.20 10.97 4.30
CA PHE A 70 -10.35 10.22 3.79
C PHE A 70 -11.65 11.01 3.94
N ARG A 71 -12.67 10.64 3.18
CA ARG A 71 -14.02 11.18 3.36
C ARG A 71 -14.56 10.79 4.72
N SER A 72 -15.32 11.68 5.32
CA SER A 72 -16.02 11.41 6.58
C SER A 72 -16.97 10.21 6.45
N GLY A 73 -17.22 9.52 7.56
CA GLY A 73 -18.13 8.36 7.62
C GLY A 73 -17.54 7.05 7.07
N GLN A 74 -16.30 7.04 6.59
CA GLN A 74 -15.66 5.82 6.10
C GLN A 74 -15.21 4.91 7.25
N ARG A 75 -15.27 3.59 7.02
CA ARG A 75 -14.79 2.57 7.98
C ARG A 75 -13.48 1.92 7.54
N SER A 76 -13.09 2.11 6.27
CA SER A 76 -11.93 1.45 5.66
C SER A 76 -11.12 2.41 4.79
N ARG A 77 -9.85 2.08 4.56
CA ARG A 77 -8.90 2.81 3.72
C ARG A 77 -9.02 2.38 2.26
N ARG A 78 -10.16 2.61 1.62
CA ARG A 78 -10.30 2.36 0.18
C ARG A 78 -9.75 3.54 -0.61
N ARG A 79 -9.15 3.27 -1.77
CA ARG A 79 -8.58 4.29 -2.65
C ARG A 79 -9.63 5.33 -3.06
N GLU A 80 -10.83 4.90 -3.33
CA GLU A 80 -11.97 5.75 -3.73
C GLU A 80 -12.43 6.67 -2.58
N ALA A 81 -12.13 6.31 -1.34
CA ALA A 81 -12.48 7.08 -0.14
C ALA A 81 -11.45 8.14 0.22
N VAL A 82 -10.28 8.19 -0.44
CA VAL A 82 -9.29 9.25 -0.25
C VAL A 82 -9.91 10.58 -0.67
N ALA A 83 -9.93 11.54 0.27
CA ALA A 83 -10.52 12.86 0.09
C ALA A 83 -9.53 13.88 -0.43
N ALA A 84 -8.35 13.94 0.18
CA ALA A 84 -7.28 14.85 -0.23
C ALA A 84 -5.91 14.18 -0.11
N ILE A 85 -5.04 14.50 -1.05
CA ILE A 85 -3.63 14.18 -0.99
C ILE A 85 -2.94 15.27 -0.18
N ARG A 86 -2.39 14.88 0.96
CA ARG A 86 -1.68 15.77 1.89
C ARG A 86 -0.17 15.64 1.77
N HIS A 87 0.29 14.48 1.29
CA HIS A 87 1.72 14.16 1.21
C HIS A 87 2.06 13.40 -0.07
N VAL A 88 3.26 13.69 -0.58
CA VAL A 88 4.08 12.73 -1.28
C VAL A 88 4.88 11.98 -0.23
N PHE A 89 4.96 10.66 -0.33
CA PHE A 89 5.49 9.78 0.70
C PHE A 89 6.47 8.76 0.12
N LEU A 90 7.57 8.53 0.83
CA LEU A 90 8.51 7.45 0.53
C LEU A 90 8.81 6.63 1.80
N ASP A 91 8.88 5.32 1.63
CA ASP A 91 9.30 4.37 2.67
C ASP A 91 10.72 3.87 2.37
N ALA A 92 11.70 4.42 3.09
CA ALA A 92 13.09 4.02 3.03
C ALA A 92 13.34 2.92 4.08
N ASP A 93 13.08 1.68 3.70
CA ASP A 93 13.15 0.50 4.57
C ASP A 93 14.59 0.05 4.87
N ASP A 94 15.55 0.41 4.04
CA ASP A 94 16.97 0.16 4.24
C ASP A 94 17.78 1.37 3.79
N ARG A 95 18.95 1.60 4.42
CA ARG A 95 19.86 2.70 4.07
C ARG A 95 19.18 4.07 3.98
N ALA A 96 18.32 4.39 4.96
CA ALA A 96 17.56 5.63 4.95
C ALA A 96 18.45 6.89 4.83
N ASP A 97 19.65 6.86 5.39
CA ASP A 97 20.58 8.00 5.33
C ASP A 97 21.15 8.19 3.91
N ASP A 98 21.40 7.10 3.16
CA ASP A 98 21.83 7.18 1.76
C ASP A 98 20.70 7.74 0.88
N VAL A 99 19.46 7.32 1.14
CA VAL A 99 18.26 7.87 0.45
C VAL A 99 18.12 9.36 0.71
N LEU A 100 18.27 9.79 1.97
CA LEU A 100 18.20 11.21 2.33
C LEU A 100 19.33 12.02 1.71
N ALA A 101 20.55 11.47 1.66
CA ALA A 101 21.68 12.11 0.98
C ALA A 101 21.41 12.24 -0.54
N SER A 102 20.83 11.21 -1.17
CA SER A 102 20.45 11.25 -2.59
C SER A 102 19.35 12.30 -2.85
N ILE A 103 18.36 12.41 -1.98
CA ILE A 103 17.33 13.47 -2.07
C ILE A 103 17.97 14.87 -1.94
N ALA A 104 18.88 15.04 -0.99
CA ALA A 104 19.54 16.33 -0.77
C ALA A 104 20.47 16.73 -1.93
N ALA A 105 21.01 15.79 -2.65
CA ALA A 105 21.87 16.02 -3.82
C ALA A 105 21.08 16.25 -5.12
N ASP A 106 19.83 15.84 -5.19
CA ASP A 106 18.99 15.99 -6.38
C ASP A 106 18.36 17.38 -6.45
N VAL A 107 18.87 18.20 -7.34
CA VAL A 107 18.37 19.58 -7.55
C VAL A 107 16.95 19.63 -8.12
N ALA A 108 16.45 18.53 -8.68
CA ALA A 108 15.08 18.43 -9.20
C ALA A 108 14.06 18.08 -8.09
N LEU A 109 14.53 17.68 -6.91
CA LEU A 109 13.68 17.39 -5.77
C LEU A 109 13.68 18.52 -4.75
N PRO A 110 12.51 18.94 -4.29
CA PRO A 110 12.44 19.87 -3.18
C PRO A 110 12.91 19.18 -1.87
N PRO A 111 13.41 19.95 -0.88
CA PRO A 111 13.75 19.39 0.42
C PRO A 111 12.48 18.81 1.08
N PRO A 112 12.58 17.66 1.77
CA PRO A 112 11.46 17.09 2.51
C PRO A 112 10.88 18.06 3.54
N SER A 113 9.58 18.00 3.76
CA SER A 113 8.93 18.76 4.83
C SER A 113 9.33 18.19 6.20
N TYR A 114 9.42 16.88 6.30
CA TYR A 114 9.86 16.17 7.50
C TYR A 114 10.24 14.73 7.20
N VAL A 115 11.03 14.17 8.11
CA VAL A 115 11.51 12.79 8.08
C VAL A 115 11.11 12.10 9.38
N MET A 116 10.51 10.93 9.29
CA MET A 116 10.15 10.11 10.45
C MET A 116 11.09 8.91 10.55
N ARG A 117 11.83 8.80 11.64
CA ARG A 117 12.65 7.63 11.95
C ARG A 117 11.76 6.55 12.56
N SER A 118 11.50 5.49 11.81
CA SER A 118 10.60 4.40 12.20
C SER A 118 11.30 3.24 12.92
N SER A 119 12.60 3.04 12.66
CA SER A 119 13.51 2.12 13.32
C SER A 119 14.95 2.42 12.87
N PRO A 120 16.00 1.83 13.47
CA PRO A 120 17.38 2.06 13.02
C PRO A 120 17.54 1.76 11.53
N GLY A 121 18.15 2.70 10.80
CA GLY A 121 18.37 2.62 9.35
C GLY A 121 17.13 2.74 8.47
N ARG A 122 15.94 3.08 9.04
CA ARG A 122 14.68 3.19 8.33
C ARG A 122 14.01 4.53 8.56
N ALA A 123 13.51 5.13 7.51
CA ALA A 123 12.80 6.40 7.58
C ALA A 123 11.61 6.45 6.62
N HIS A 124 10.62 7.23 6.99
CA HIS A 124 9.57 7.69 6.10
C HIS A 124 9.85 9.16 5.77
N VAL A 125 9.83 9.48 4.50
CA VAL A 125 10.11 10.84 4.00
C VAL A 125 8.83 11.46 3.48
N PHE A 126 8.58 12.72 3.83
CA PHE A 126 7.34 13.39 3.50
C PHE A 126 7.56 14.76 2.89
N TRP A 127 6.80 15.06 1.87
CA TRP A 127 6.57 16.41 1.36
C TRP A 127 5.12 16.78 1.56
N ARG A 128 4.86 17.89 2.24
CA ARG A 128 3.51 18.47 2.35
C ARG A 128 3.10 19.01 0.99
N VAL A 129 1.95 18.57 0.48
CA VAL A 129 1.54 18.89 -0.88
C VAL A 129 0.08 19.31 -0.98
N THR A 130 -0.22 19.99 -2.08
CA THR A 130 -1.58 20.30 -2.54
C THR A 130 -1.66 20.19 -4.06
N GLY A 131 -2.88 20.09 -4.60
CA GLY A 131 -3.10 20.04 -6.06
C GLY A 131 -2.82 18.70 -6.72
N PHE A 132 -2.48 17.64 -5.96
CA PHE A 132 -2.29 16.30 -6.48
C PHE A 132 -3.62 15.54 -6.58
N THR A 133 -3.76 14.76 -7.66
CA THR A 133 -4.76 13.68 -7.75
C THR A 133 -4.17 12.38 -7.17
N ARG A 134 -5.04 11.39 -6.94
CA ARG A 134 -4.59 10.05 -6.51
C ARG A 134 -3.66 9.40 -7.53
N GLU A 135 -3.96 9.60 -8.80
CA GLU A 135 -3.19 9.08 -9.93
C GLU A 135 -1.82 9.74 -10.03
N SER A 136 -1.76 11.07 -9.93
CA SER A 136 -0.51 11.81 -10.06
C SER A 136 0.44 11.58 -8.89
N VAL A 137 -0.07 11.48 -7.64
CA VAL A 137 0.79 11.18 -6.49
C VAL A 137 1.33 9.77 -6.56
N GLU A 138 0.50 8.77 -6.89
CA GLU A 138 0.94 7.38 -7.02
C GLU A 138 1.96 7.21 -8.16
N ALA A 139 1.82 7.95 -9.26
CA ALA A 139 2.78 7.94 -10.36
C ALA A 139 4.12 8.54 -9.94
N LEU A 140 4.08 9.69 -9.24
CA LEU A 140 5.29 10.35 -8.72
C LEU A 140 6.00 9.45 -7.68
N GLU A 141 5.28 8.92 -6.71
CA GLU A 141 5.85 8.04 -5.67
C GLU A 141 6.50 6.79 -6.27
N LYS A 142 5.89 6.19 -7.30
CA LYS A 142 6.49 5.08 -8.04
C LYS A 142 7.76 5.47 -8.79
N HIS A 143 7.78 6.66 -9.38
CA HIS A 143 8.96 7.20 -10.03
C HIS A 143 10.08 7.39 -9.02
N LEU A 144 9.81 8.12 -7.94
CA LEU A 144 10.78 8.38 -6.88
C LEU A 144 11.29 7.09 -6.21
N ALA A 145 10.40 6.13 -5.95
CA ALA A 145 10.80 4.84 -5.38
C ALA A 145 11.80 4.09 -6.27
N ARG A 146 11.62 4.12 -7.58
CA ARG A 146 12.57 3.50 -8.53
C ARG A 146 13.89 4.25 -8.58
N THR A 147 13.83 5.58 -8.66
CA THR A 147 15.04 6.43 -8.79
C THR A 147 15.88 6.40 -7.52
N LEU A 148 15.26 6.42 -6.35
CA LEU A 148 15.93 6.45 -5.06
C LEU A 148 16.14 5.05 -4.43
N GLY A 149 15.68 3.99 -5.09
CA GLY A 149 15.85 2.62 -4.60
C GLY A 149 15.04 2.30 -3.33
N THR A 150 13.87 2.95 -3.13
CA THR A 150 12.96 2.68 -2.01
C THR A 150 11.90 1.65 -2.37
N ASP A 151 11.01 1.27 -1.42
CA ASP A 151 9.99 0.23 -1.66
C ASP A 151 8.91 0.70 -2.67
N PRO A 152 8.87 0.15 -3.90
CA PRO A 152 7.85 0.51 -4.88
C PRO A 152 6.45 -0.01 -4.52
N ALA A 153 6.32 -0.90 -3.54
CA ALA A 153 5.02 -1.37 -3.04
C ALA A 153 4.36 -0.37 -2.07
N ALA A 154 5.15 0.56 -1.52
CA ALA A 154 4.69 1.59 -0.59
C ALA A 154 4.20 2.88 -1.27
N THR A 155 3.67 2.79 -2.50
CA THR A 155 3.30 3.95 -3.33
C THR A 155 1.80 4.12 -3.56
N ALA A 156 0.97 3.52 -2.73
CA ALA A 156 -0.48 3.71 -2.82
C ALA A 156 -0.91 4.94 -2.00
N CYS A 157 -1.80 5.78 -2.52
CA CYS A 157 -2.32 6.94 -1.79
C CYS A 157 -3.06 6.59 -0.48
N THR A 158 -3.29 5.30 -0.23
CA THR A 158 -3.88 4.76 1.01
C THR A 158 -2.85 4.27 2.02
N GLN A 159 -1.57 4.56 1.82
CA GLN A 159 -0.51 4.14 2.74
C GLN A 159 -0.73 4.64 4.17
N VAL A 160 -0.12 3.91 5.09
CA VAL A 160 -0.04 4.29 6.50
C VAL A 160 1.41 4.50 6.90
N THR A 161 1.60 5.45 7.77
CA THR A 161 2.86 5.70 8.45
C THR A 161 2.72 5.46 9.95
N ARG A 162 3.81 5.32 10.65
CA ARG A 162 3.78 5.24 12.11
C ARG A 162 3.41 6.59 12.71
N LEU A 163 2.83 6.58 13.90
CA LEU A 163 2.61 7.82 14.64
C LEU A 163 3.83 8.11 15.51
N PRO A 164 4.49 9.27 15.38
CA PRO A 164 5.65 9.62 16.21
C PRO A 164 5.27 9.72 17.69
N GLY A 165 6.25 9.52 18.57
CA GLY A 165 6.04 9.49 20.01
C GLY A 165 5.52 8.14 20.55
N PHE A 166 5.31 7.15 19.69
CA PHE A 166 4.92 5.79 20.04
C PHE A 166 6.03 4.79 19.80
N MET A 167 6.02 3.69 20.54
CA MET A 167 7.00 2.61 20.36
C MET A 167 6.66 1.75 19.16
N ASN A 168 7.67 1.46 18.34
CA ASN A 168 7.61 0.45 17.31
C ASN A 168 8.01 -0.91 17.89
N HIS A 169 7.03 -1.82 18.02
CA HIS A 169 7.19 -3.17 18.55
C HIS A 169 7.39 -4.25 17.46
N LYS A 170 7.73 -3.86 16.22
CA LYS A 170 7.91 -4.84 15.12
C LYS A 170 9.12 -5.74 15.34
N ARG A 171 10.11 -5.30 16.10
CA ARG A 171 11.35 -6.03 16.40
C ARG A 171 11.45 -6.34 17.90
N ALA A 172 12.34 -7.27 18.27
CA ALA A 172 12.57 -7.67 19.67
C ALA A 172 12.90 -6.47 20.57
N THR A 173 13.71 -5.53 20.08
CA THR A 173 13.98 -4.26 20.78
C THR A 173 13.03 -3.18 20.23
N PRO A 174 12.08 -2.69 21.04
CA PRO A 174 11.20 -1.61 20.63
C PRO A 174 11.99 -0.31 20.35
N PHE A 175 11.54 0.45 19.36
CA PHE A 175 12.17 1.70 18.95
C PHE A 175 11.17 2.86 19.08
N LEU A 176 11.56 3.97 19.69
CA LEU A 176 10.71 5.15 19.76
C LEU A 176 10.69 5.85 18.39
N VAL A 177 9.52 5.92 17.79
CA VAL A 177 9.33 6.63 16.51
C VAL A 177 9.50 8.13 16.75
N SER A 178 10.43 8.74 16.04
CA SER A 178 10.75 10.16 16.14
C SER A 178 10.55 10.89 14.82
N MET A 179 10.47 12.22 14.89
CA MET A 179 10.26 13.09 13.74
C MET A 179 11.31 14.19 13.70
N GLU A 180 11.86 14.43 12.53
CA GLU A 180 12.73 15.56 12.19
C GLU A 180 11.97 16.48 11.24
N TYR A 181 11.73 17.72 11.65
CA TYR A 181 11.06 18.72 10.82
C TYR A 181 12.10 19.54 10.06
N MET A 182 11.88 19.74 8.76
CA MET A 182 12.85 20.40 7.88
C MET A 182 12.24 21.64 7.21
N ALA A 183 11.45 21.47 6.17
CA ALA A 183 10.89 22.56 5.35
C ALA A 183 9.39 22.74 5.60
N LEU A 184 8.98 23.03 6.84
CA LEU A 184 7.55 23.13 7.24
C LEU A 184 6.81 24.32 6.62
N GLN A 185 7.53 25.38 6.27
CA GLN A 185 6.94 26.62 5.76
C GLN A 185 6.36 26.47 4.34
N ARG A 186 6.72 25.39 3.66
CA ARG A 186 6.38 25.18 2.26
C ARG A 186 5.38 24.04 2.10
N VAL A 187 4.35 24.28 1.28
CA VAL A 187 3.44 23.27 0.74
C VAL A 187 3.71 23.20 -0.75
N PHE A 188 4.13 22.05 -1.22
CA PHE A 188 4.54 21.85 -2.60
C PHE A 188 3.35 21.53 -3.51
N VAL A 189 3.51 21.80 -4.80
CA VAL A 189 2.54 21.51 -5.86
C VAL A 189 3.18 20.59 -6.91
N PRO A 190 2.41 19.96 -7.81
CA PRO A 190 2.97 19.00 -8.77
C PRO A 190 4.15 19.48 -9.60
N VAL A 191 4.20 20.77 -9.93
CA VAL A 191 5.30 21.36 -10.73
C VAL A 191 6.62 21.52 -9.96
N ASP A 192 6.59 21.39 -8.64
CA ASP A 192 7.81 21.40 -7.81
C ASP A 192 8.58 20.09 -7.85
N PHE A 193 8.02 19.05 -8.47
CA PHE A 193 8.61 17.70 -8.56
C PHE A 193 8.98 17.36 -9.99
N PRO A 194 9.95 16.40 -10.20
CA PRO A 194 10.24 15.91 -11.52
C PRO A 194 8.98 15.31 -12.13
N ILE A 195 8.72 15.63 -13.40
CA ILE A 195 7.60 15.02 -14.13
C ILE A 195 7.92 13.53 -14.30
N PRO A 196 7.15 12.61 -13.73
CA PRO A 196 7.34 11.20 -14.01
C PRO A 196 7.28 11.01 -15.53
N PRO A 197 8.16 10.19 -16.13
CA PRO A 197 8.00 9.86 -17.52
C PRO A 197 6.56 9.39 -17.71
N ALA A 198 5.86 9.95 -18.70
CA ALA A 198 4.50 9.52 -19.01
C ALA A 198 4.57 7.99 -18.98
N SER A 199 3.82 7.37 -18.05
CA SER A 199 3.68 5.93 -18.09
C SER A 199 3.22 5.68 -19.51
N GLU A 200 4.11 5.13 -20.36
CA GLU A 200 3.66 4.63 -21.65
C GLU A 200 2.35 3.92 -21.35
N PRO A 201 1.27 4.26 -22.03
CA PRO A 201 0.06 3.47 -21.90
C PRO A 201 0.63 2.06 -22.02
N ARG A 202 0.56 1.25 -20.96
CA ARG A 202 0.83 -0.17 -21.15
C ARG A 202 -0.09 -0.47 -22.29
N GLU A 203 0.51 -0.53 -23.49
CA GLU A 203 -0.20 -1.02 -24.64
C GLU A 203 -0.87 -2.26 -24.08
N HIS A 204 -2.19 -2.19 -23.98
CA HIS A 204 -2.96 -3.39 -24.04
C HIS A 204 -2.53 -3.89 -25.43
N ARG A 205 -1.40 -4.61 -25.48
CA ARG A 205 -1.18 -5.50 -26.58
C ARG A 205 -2.45 -6.31 -26.56
N HIS A 206 -3.38 -5.89 -27.40
CA HIS A 206 -4.35 -6.78 -27.94
C HIS A 206 -3.47 -7.83 -28.60
N PHE A 207 -3.05 -8.83 -27.80
CA PHE A 207 -2.66 -10.06 -28.39
C PHE A 207 -3.86 -10.42 -29.24
N ALA A 208 -3.66 -10.34 -30.55
CA ALA A 208 -4.61 -10.88 -31.51
C ALA A 208 -5.03 -12.21 -30.87
N VAL A 209 -6.36 -12.41 -30.81
CA VAL A 209 -6.97 -13.64 -30.30
C VAL A 209 -6.42 -14.78 -31.16
N ALA A 210 -5.19 -15.20 -30.86
CA ALA A 210 -4.57 -16.36 -31.45
C ALA A 210 -5.12 -17.53 -30.65
N GLU A 211 -6.09 -18.20 -31.26
CA GLU A 211 -6.62 -19.51 -30.87
C GLU A 211 -6.89 -19.66 -29.37
N THR A 212 -7.97 -19.03 -28.90
CA THR A 212 -8.47 -19.06 -27.53
C THR A 212 -8.58 -20.49 -26.96
N SER A 213 -8.83 -21.48 -27.83
CA SER A 213 -8.97 -22.88 -27.49
C SER A 213 -7.70 -23.49 -26.87
N GLY A 214 -6.53 -23.23 -27.45
CA GLY A 214 -5.26 -23.77 -26.96
C GLY A 214 -4.81 -23.15 -25.61
N ALA A 215 -5.04 -21.85 -25.42
CA ALA A 215 -4.69 -21.16 -24.17
C ALA A 215 -5.56 -21.63 -23.00
N VAL A 216 -6.86 -21.85 -23.21
CA VAL A 216 -7.79 -22.37 -22.22
C VAL A 216 -7.39 -23.76 -21.77
N GLU A 217 -7.07 -24.65 -22.71
CA GLU A 217 -6.68 -26.03 -22.40
C GLU A 217 -5.35 -26.09 -21.63
N ARG A 218 -4.37 -25.28 -22.03
CA ARG A 218 -3.09 -25.16 -21.29
C ARG A 218 -3.31 -24.61 -19.88
N ALA A 219 -4.23 -23.67 -19.69
CA ALA A 219 -4.58 -23.15 -18.39
C ALA A 219 -5.28 -24.20 -17.52
N ARG A 220 -6.14 -25.06 -18.08
CA ARG A 220 -6.76 -26.19 -17.38
C ARG A 220 -5.71 -27.20 -16.90
N GLN A 221 -4.81 -27.63 -17.78
CA GLN A 221 -3.71 -28.53 -17.44
C GLN A 221 -2.83 -27.94 -16.33
N TYR A 222 -2.51 -26.65 -16.43
CA TYR A 222 -1.75 -25.94 -15.43
C TYR A 222 -2.47 -25.90 -14.07
N THR A 223 -3.74 -25.54 -14.04
CA THR A 223 -4.52 -25.47 -12.78
C THR A 223 -4.77 -26.84 -12.18
N ALA A 224 -4.86 -27.90 -13.00
CA ALA A 224 -5.00 -29.27 -12.53
C ALA A 224 -3.82 -29.70 -11.62
N ALA A 225 -2.62 -29.24 -11.91
CA ALA A 225 -1.41 -29.51 -11.13
C ALA A 225 -1.28 -28.62 -9.86
N ILE A 226 -2.08 -27.56 -9.72
CA ILE A 226 -1.99 -26.66 -8.57
C ILE A 226 -2.80 -27.22 -7.38
N PRO A 227 -2.23 -27.29 -6.17
CA PRO A 227 -2.96 -27.68 -4.97
C PRO A 227 -4.19 -26.79 -4.73
N PRO A 228 -5.27 -27.32 -4.15
CA PRO A 228 -6.44 -26.53 -3.79
C PRO A 228 -6.13 -25.52 -2.70
N ALA A 229 -6.91 -24.46 -2.60
CA ALA A 229 -6.85 -23.54 -1.47
C ALA A 229 -7.60 -24.12 -0.27
N ILE A 230 -6.99 -24.02 0.93
CA ILE A 230 -7.56 -24.47 2.19
C ILE A 230 -7.77 -23.28 3.10
N ALA A 231 -8.96 -23.15 3.68
CA ALA A 231 -9.26 -22.07 4.62
C ALA A 231 -8.36 -22.20 5.86
N GLY A 232 -7.81 -21.05 6.31
CA GLY A 232 -6.84 -21.03 7.43
C GLY A 232 -5.37 -21.21 7.01
N GLU A 233 -5.10 -21.69 5.80
CA GLU A 233 -3.74 -21.93 5.26
C GLU A 233 -3.37 -20.92 4.16
N HIS A 234 -3.63 -19.63 4.38
CA HIS A 234 -3.43 -18.58 3.37
C HIS A 234 -4.20 -18.77 2.06
N GLY A 235 -5.32 -19.48 2.09
CA GLY A 235 -6.12 -19.83 0.91
C GLY A 235 -6.54 -18.62 0.07
N ASP A 236 -6.78 -17.45 0.68
CA ASP A 236 -7.09 -16.21 -0.03
C ASP A 236 -5.95 -15.76 -0.96
N VAL A 237 -4.73 -15.71 -0.43
CA VAL A 237 -3.52 -15.32 -1.18
C VAL A 237 -3.20 -16.34 -2.26
N HIS A 238 -3.34 -17.62 -1.93
CA HIS A 238 -3.12 -18.72 -2.88
C HIS A 238 -4.09 -18.61 -4.06
N THR A 239 -5.39 -18.49 -3.78
CA THR A 239 -6.41 -18.32 -4.83
C THR A 239 -6.15 -17.09 -5.69
N PHE A 240 -5.79 -15.96 -5.09
CA PHE A 240 -5.47 -14.76 -5.85
C PHE A 240 -4.28 -14.96 -6.80
N ARG A 241 -3.24 -15.67 -6.37
CA ARG A 241 -2.09 -16.02 -7.24
C ARG A 241 -2.50 -16.91 -8.40
N VAL A 242 -3.35 -17.91 -8.15
CA VAL A 242 -3.89 -18.78 -9.21
C VAL A 242 -4.70 -17.95 -10.21
N CYS A 243 -5.58 -17.07 -9.74
CA CYS A 243 -6.33 -16.14 -10.61
C CYS A 243 -5.41 -15.25 -11.45
N CYS A 244 -4.31 -14.71 -10.87
CA CYS A 244 -3.35 -13.90 -11.62
C CYS A 244 -2.70 -14.69 -12.77
N ARG A 245 -2.33 -15.92 -12.53
CA ARG A 245 -1.72 -16.79 -13.55
C ARG A 245 -2.71 -17.16 -14.65
N VAL A 246 -3.96 -17.51 -14.29
CA VAL A 246 -5.00 -17.87 -15.27
C VAL A 246 -5.40 -16.65 -16.09
N VAL A 247 -5.74 -15.53 -15.45
CA VAL A 247 -6.24 -14.33 -16.13
C VAL A 247 -5.15 -13.62 -16.93
N ARG A 248 -3.98 -13.47 -16.36
CA ARG A 248 -2.88 -12.70 -16.96
C ARG A 248 -1.83 -13.60 -17.60
N GLY A 249 -1.35 -14.61 -16.87
CA GLY A 249 -0.30 -15.50 -17.37
C GLY A 249 -0.70 -16.22 -18.66
N PHE A 250 -1.94 -16.70 -18.75
CA PHE A 250 -2.51 -17.28 -19.98
C PHE A 250 -3.30 -16.27 -20.83
N GLY A 251 -3.46 -15.01 -20.39
CA GLY A 251 -4.14 -13.97 -21.16
C GLY A 251 -5.62 -14.22 -21.43
N LEU A 252 -6.29 -15.04 -20.60
CA LEU A 252 -7.68 -15.46 -20.84
C LEU A 252 -8.66 -14.31 -20.62
N THR A 253 -9.81 -14.38 -21.30
CA THR A 253 -10.99 -13.53 -20.98
C THR A 253 -11.48 -13.82 -19.56
N ASP A 254 -12.35 -12.97 -19.00
CA ASP A 254 -12.89 -13.21 -17.66
C ASP A 254 -13.79 -14.46 -17.65
N ASP A 255 -14.55 -14.70 -18.72
CA ASP A 255 -15.44 -15.87 -18.86
C ASP A 255 -14.63 -17.18 -18.99
N ASP A 256 -13.60 -17.20 -19.84
CA ASP A 256 -12.72 -18.35 -20.00
C ASP A 256 -11.96 -18.64 -18.70
N ALA A 257 -11.44 -17.60 -18.05
CA ALA A 257 -10.74 -17.73 -16.78
C ALA A 257 -11.66 -18.30 -15.68
N LEU A 258 -12.91 -17.82 -15.61
CA LEU A 258 -13.90 -18.38 -14.68
C LEU A 258 -14.23 -19.84 -14.97
N SER A 259 -14.35 -20.22 -16.25
CA SER A 259 -14.56 -21.61 -16.62
C SER A 259 -13.46 -22.54 -16.07
N VAL A 260 -12.19 -22.15 -16.30
CA VAL A 260 -11.01 -22.89 -15.79
C VAL A 260 -10.97 -22.89 -14.26
N LEU A 261 -11.23 -21.74 -13.64
CA LEU A 261 -11.12 -21.59 -12.18
C LEU A 261 -12.24 -22.32 -11.43
N ARG A 262 -13.44 -22.50 -11.99
CA ARG A 262 -14.51 -23.30 -11.40
C ARG A 262 -14.08 -24.76 -11.20
N GLU A 263 -13.39 -25.34 -12.18
CA GLU A 263 -12.87 -26.70 -12.08
C GLU A 263 -11.84 -26.83 -10.96
N TRP A 264 -10.92 -25.88 -10.85
CA TRP A 264 -9.94 -25.85 -9.76
C TRP A 264 -10.61 -25.57 -8.40
N ASN A 265 -11.58 -24.65 -8.36
CA ASN A 265 -12.29 -24.25 -7.15
C ASN A 265 -13.10 -25.39 -6.52
N SER A 266 -13.61 -26.34 -7.32
CA SER A 266 -14.33 -27.50 -6.80
C SER A 266 -13.51 -28.35 -5.84
N ARG A 267 -12.17 -28.24 -5.91
CA ARG A 267 -11.21 -28.94 -5.03
C ARG A 267 -10.85 -28.13 -3.78
N CYS A 268 -11.17 -26.81 -3.74
CA CYS A 268 -10.88 -25.96 -2.58
C CYS A 268 -11.71 -26.32 -1.34
N VAL A 269 -11.19 -26.06 -0.15
CA VAL A 269 -11.84 -26.42 1.11
C VAL A 269 -11.97 -25.19 2.03
N PRO A 270 -13.20 -24.64 2.20
CA PRO A 270 -14.37 -24.86 1.34
C PRO A 270 -14.19 -24.20 -0.04
N PRO A 271 -14.95 -24.59 -1.06
CA PRO A 271 -14.97 -23.87 -2.34
C PRO A 271 -15.43 -22.44 -2.16
N TRP A 272 -14.84 -21.53 -2.94
CA TRP A 272 -15.26 -20.12 -3.01
C TRP A 272 -16.65 -20.01 -3.65
N SER A 273 -17.45 -19.05 -3.16
CA SER A 273 -18.69 -18.73 -3.85
C SER A 273 -18.40 -18.14 -5.24
N GLU A 274 -19.36 -18.25 -6.16
CA GLU A 274 -19.24 -17.69 -7.51
C GLU A 274 -18.93 -16.19 -7.47
N ARG A 275 -19.58 -15.46 -6.57
CA ARG A 275 -19.34 -14.03 -6.36
C ARG A 275 -17.91 -13.72 -5.93
N ASP A 276 -17.37 -14.50 -4.98
CA ASP A 276 -16.01 -14.28 -4.48
C ASP A 276 -14.97 -14.65 -5.54
N LEU A 277 -15.25 -15.70 -6.33
CA LEU A 277 -14.38 -16.10 -7.43
C LEU A 277 -14.34 -15.03 -8.53
N LEU A 278 -15.48 -14.47 -8.90
CA LEU A 278 -15.61 -13.33 -9.82
C LEU A 278 -14.83 -12.10 -9.32
N GLU A 279 -14.96 -11.75 -8.04
CA GLU A 279 -14.21 -10.64 -7.45
C GLU A 279 -12.69 -10.88 -7.56
N LYS A 280 -12.24 -12.12 -7.31
CA LYS A 280 -10.83 -12.47 -7.41
C LYS A 280 -10.30 -12.41 -8.85
N VAL A 281 -11.08 -12.85 -9.84
CA VAL A 281 -10.76 -12.73 -11.28
C VAL A 281 -10.62 -11.26 -11.65
N TRP A 282 -11.59 -10.43 -11.30
CA TRP A 282 -11.54 -8.99 -11.54
C TRP A 282 -10.33 -8.32 -10.88
N ARG A 283 -10.03 -8.66 -9.63
CA ARG A 283 -8.85 -8.16 -8.92
C ARG A 283 -7.54 -8.62 -9.56
N ALA A 284 -7.47 -9.87 -10.02
CA ALA A 284 -6.30 -10.42 -10.70
C ALA A 284 -6.03 -9.68 -12.01
N ARG A 285 -7.06 -9.39 -12.80
CA ARG A 285 -6.93 -8.59 -14.04
C ARG A 285 -6.41 -7.20 -13.74
N ARG A 286 -6.96 -6.53 -12.74
CA ARG A 286 -6.65 -5.14 -12.42
C ARG A 286 -5.35 -4.95 -11.67
N TYR A 287 -5.01 -5.85 -10.75
CA TYR A 287 -3.90 -5.69 -9.80
C TYR A 287 -2.83 -6.77 -9.91
N GLY A 288 -3.04 -7.80 -10.71
CA GLY A 288 -2.06 -8.84 -10.94
C GLY A 288 -0.78 -8.29 -11.58
N ARG A 289 0.37 -8.87 -11.23
CA ARG A 289 1.68 -8.47 -11.74
C ARG A 289 2.23 -9.40 -12.81
N GLU A 290 1.58 -10.54 -13.03
CA GLU A 290 1.96 -11.50 -14.07
C GLU A 290 1.94 -10.80 -15.46
N PRO A 291 2.94 -11.00 -16.31
CA PRO A 291 2.91 -10.55 -17.70
C PRO A 291 1.70 -11.16 -18.42
N ILE A 292 0.99 -10.37 -19.23
CA ILE A 292 -0.14 -10.89 -20.00
C ILE A 292 0.40 -11.82 -21.08
N GLY A 293 -0.07 -13.08 -21.08
CA GLY A 293 0.38 -14.13 -22.01
C GLY A 293 1.75 -14.73 -21.67
N GLY A 294 2.39 -14.31 -20.55
CA GLY A 294 3.74 -14.76 -20.21
C GLY A 294 3.90 -16.26 -19.94
N LEU A 295 2.81 -16.99 -19.71
CA LEU A 295 2.82 -18.45 -19.60
C LEU A 295 2.49 -19.17 -20.92
N LEU A 296 2.26 -18.42 -21.99
CA LEU A 296 2.07 -18.95 -23.34
C LEU A 296 3.36 -18.92 -24.16
N GLU A 297 4.32 -18.08 -23.77
CA GLU A 297 5.63 -18.03 -24.41
C GLU A 297 6.42 -19.29 -24.03
N GLU A 298 6.77 -20.09 -25.00
CA GLU A 298 7.73 -21.20 -24.82
C GLU A 298 9.09 -20.55 -24.56
N HIS A 299 9.67 -20.77 -23.39
CA HIS A 299 11.10 -20.51 -23.21
C HIS A 299 11.85 -21.53 -24.03
N PRO A 300 12.74 -21.11 -24.94
CA PRO A 300 13.60 -22.00 -25.73
C PRO A 300 14.57 -22.80 -24.85
#